data_4f337c30cf900b082c61956fd4efaffa
#
_entry.id   4f337c30cf900b082c61956fd4efaffa
#
_cell.length_a   1.000
_cell.length_b   1.000
_cell.length_c   1.000
_cell.angle_alpha   90.00
_cell.angle_beta   90.00
_cell.angle_gamma   90.00
#
_symmetry.space_group_name_H-M   'P 1'
#
loop_
_entity.id
_entity.type
_entity.pdbx_description
1 polymer ?
#
loop_
_entity_poly.entity_id
_entity_poly.type
_entity_poly.pdbx_seq_one_letter_code
_entity_poly.pdbx_strand_id
1 'polypeptide(L)'
;DIRLQIRDEGLILNDSGGRSIHFEPLFPGEISYSRSESLWLARGGVAAQHSSQPLSALWQVLPEDVRLSPHVYLATNSLQGPWWILSWPERVPGADEVLPPPPPAYRVLTGVVDGFGRTLAFHRAAKGDVAGAVTGVTDGAGRRFHLALTTQAQRAEAFRKQRASSLSSPASPRSVSSSQVFPDTLPAGTEYGADNGIRLEAVWLTHDPAYPDEQPTAPLARYTYTAGGELRAVYDRSGMQVRGFTYDAEHAGRMVAHHYAGRPESCYRYDDTGRVTEQVNPEGLDYRFEYGESRVIITDSLNRREVLYTEGEGGLKRVVKKEHADGSITRSEYDEAGRLKAQTDAAGRRTEYRLHMASGAVTAVTGPDGRTVRYGYNSQRQVTSVTYPDGLRSSREYDERGRLTAETSRSGETTRYSYDDPASELPTGIQDATGSTKQMAWSRYGQLLAFTDCSGYTTRYEYDRYGQQTAVHREEGISTYSSYNPRGQLVSQRDAQGRETRYEYSAAG
;
A
#
# COMPACT_ATOMS: atom_id res chain seq x y z
N ASP A 1 -4.87 -7.98 6.22
CA ASP A 1 -6.14 -7.33 6.60
C ASP A 1 -5.92 -6.44 7.81
N ILE A 2 -6.51 -5.24 7.79
CA ILE A 2 -6.47 -4.29 8.90
C ILE A 2 -7.57 -4.64 9.90
N ARG A 3 -7.22 -4.74 11.17
CA ARG A 3 -8.16 -5.17 12.21
C ARG A 3 -7.97 -4.34 13.47
N LEU A 4 -9.07 -3.98 14.12
CA LEU A 4 -9.08 -3.30 15.41
C LEU A 4 -9.59 -4.24 16.48
N GLN A 5 -8.79 -4.49 17.51
CA GLN A 5 -9.21 -5.22 18.70
C GLN A 5 -9.66 -4.24 19.77
N ILE A 6 -10.83 -4.48 20.32
CA ILE A 6 -11.40 -3.66 21.40
C ILE A 6 -11.29 -4.45 22.70
N ARG A 7 -10.49 -3.91 23.64
CA ARG A 7 -10.27 -4.51 24.96
C ARG A 7 -10.66 -3.52 26.06
N ASP A 8 -10.89 -3.99 27.27
CA ASP A 8 -11.25 -3.14 28.40
C ASP A 8 -10.18 -2.09 28.71
N GLU A 9 -8.93 -2.44 28.54
CA GLU A 9 -7.77 -1.58 28.83
C GLU A 9 -7.36 -0.69 27.66
N GLY A 10 -7.88 -0.89 26.45
CA GLY A 10 -7.49 -0.09 25.29
C GLY A 10 -7.83 -0.72 23.95
N LEU A 11 -7.38 -0.05 22.90
CA LEU A 11 -7.60 -0.43 21.51
C LEU A 11 -6.27 -0.83 20.86
N ILE A 12 -6.28 -1.89 20.06
CA ILE A 12 -5.10 -2.33 19.33
C ILE A 12 -5.45 -2.39 17.85
N LEU A 13 -4.81 -1.52 17.05
CA LEU A 13 -4.93 -1.53 15.60
C LEU A 13 -3.80 -2.37 15.03
N ASN A 14 -4.17 -3.45 14.34
CA ASN A 14 -3.23 -4.29 13.60
C ASN A 14 -3.27 -3.89 12.14
N ASP A 15 -2.16 -3.45 11.58
CA ASP A 15 -2.08 -3.08 10.18
C ASP A 15 -1.64 -4.24 9.29
N SER A 16 -1.68 -4.03 7.97
CA SER A 16 -1.29 -5.04 6.99
C SER A 16 0.22 -5.35 6.99
N GLY A 17 1.03 -4.50 7.61
CA GLY A 17 2.48 -4.69 7.76
C GLY A 17 2.90 -5.46 9.01
N GLY A 18 1.95 -5.91 9.82
CA GLY A 18 2.21 -6.64 11.05
C GLY A 18 2.46 -5.76 12.28
N ARG A 19 2.27 -4.43 12.17
CA ARG A 19 2.38 -3.53 13.32
C ARG A 19 1.15 -3.63 14.22
N SER A 20 1.38 -3.53 15.53
CA SER A 20 0.32 -3.39 16.53
C SER A 20 0.43 -1.99 17.14
N ILE A 21 -0.58 -1.17 16.94
CA ILE A 21 -0.61 0.21 17.42
C ILE A 21 -1.64 0.31 18.55
N HIS A 22 -1.21 0.76 19.71
CA HIS A 22 -2.03 0.85 20.92
C HIS A 22 -2.64 2.23 21.09
N PHE A 23 -3.92 2.28 21.42
CA PHE A 23 -4.65 3.49 21.73
C PHE A 23 -5.43 3.33 23.05
N GLU A 24 -5.65 4.44 23.75
CA GLU A 24 -6.58 4.47 24.84
C GLU A 24 -8.02 4.25 24.35
N PRO A 25 -8.92 3.75 25.21
CA PRO A 25 -10.34 3.62 24.83
C PRO A 25 -10.94 4.96 24.39
N LEU A 26 -11.81 4.89 23.37
CA LEU A 26 -12.47 6.08 22.82
C LEU A 26 -13.97 6.06 23.13
N PHE A 27 -14.49 7.18 23.61
CA PHE A 27 -15.94 7.43 23.63
C PHE A 27 -16.45 7.78 22.23
N PRO A 28 -17.77 7.61 21.97
CA PRO A 28 -18.34 8.01 20.70
C PRO A 28 -17.98 9.45 20.31
N GLY A 29 -17.47 9.65 19.11
CA GLY A 29 -17.05 10.94 18.60
C GLY A 29 -15.64 11.39 18.98
N GLU A 30 -14.91 10.63 19.78
CA GLU A 30 -13.54 10.97 20.15
C GLU A 30 -12.52 10.58 19.09
N ILE A 31 -11.40 11.32 19.07
CA ILE A 31 -10.27 11.12 18.18
C ILE A 31 -8.99 11.06 19.02
N SER A 32 -8.13 10.10 18.73
CA SER A 32 -6.79 9.96 19.32
C SER A 32 -5.73 9.95 18.23
N TYR A 33 -4.56 10.48 18.57
CA TYR A 33 -3.42 10.52 17.65
C TYR A 33 -2.20 9.83 18.24
N SER A 34 -1.64 8.86 17.52
CA SER A 34 -0.36 8.24 17.88
C SER A 34 0.79 9.05 17.28
N ARG A 35 1.57 9.71 18.16
CA ARG A 35 2.70 10.55 17.75
C ARG A 35 3.83 9.73 17.11
N SER A 36 4.09 8.54 17.64
CA SER A 36 5.17 7.67 17.16
C SER A 36 4.85 7.02 15.81
N GLU A 37 3.57 6.74 15.54
CA GLU A 37 3.12 6.07 14.33
C GLU A 37 2.47 7.01 13.32
N SER A 38 2.30 8.28 13.69
CA SER A 38 1.66 9.32 12.86
C SER A 38 0.30 8.88 12.32
N LEU A 39 -0.53 8.34 13.22
CA LEU A 39 -1.83 7.75 12.89
C LEU A 39 -2.92 8.27 13.80
N TRP A 40 -4.06 8.67 13.24
CA TRP A 40 -5.28 8.99 13.96
C TRP A 40 -6.21 7.78 13.99
N LEU A 41 -6.82 7.57 15.16
CA LEU A 41 -7.94 6.65 15.33
C LEU A 41 -9.13 7.45 15.88
N ALA A 42 -10.27 7.36 15.17
CA ALA A 42 -11.51 8.03 15.54
C ALA A 42 -12.61 7.01 15.78
N ARG A 43 -13.58 7.36 16.62
CA ARG A 43 -14.80 6.59 16.80
C ARG A 43 -15.98 7.40 16.27
N GLY A 44 -16.86 6.79 15.50
CA GLY A 44 -18.10 7.38 15.04
C GLY A 44 -19.03 7.72 16.22
N GLY A 45 -20.00 8.56 16.00
CA GLY A 45 -20.96 9.00 17.01
C GLY A 45 -21.40 10.45 16.83
N VAL A 46 -21.35 11.28 17.86
CA VAL A 46 -21.90 12.62 17.84
C VAL A 46 -21.04 13.56 16.97
N ALA A 47 -21.62 14.06 15.87
CA ALA A 47 -20.91 14.84 14.85
C ALA A 47 -20.58 16.28 15.24
N ALA A 48 -21.29 16.85 16.20
CA ALA A 48 -21.21 18.29 16.51
C ALA A 48 -19.91 18.74 17.19
N GLN A 49 -19.07 17.81 17.65
CA GLN A 49 -17.89 18.12 18.44
C GLN A 49 -16.62 18.35 17.62
N HIS A 50 -16.69 18.16 16.29
CA HIS A 50 -15.49 18.12 15.44
C HIS A 50 -15.28 19.32 14.54
N SER A 51 -16.15 20.33 14.60
CA SER A 51 -16.08 21.52 13.73
C SER A 51 -14.81 22.36 13.87
N SER A 52 -14.08 22.20 14.99
CA SER A 52 -12.81 22.92 15.25
C SER A 52 -11.57 22.02 15.25
N GLN A 53 -11.71 20.73 14.98
CA GLN A 53 -10.63 19.77 14.98
C GLN A 53 -9.89 19.73 13.64
N PRO A 54 -8.59 19.38 13.59
CA PRO A 54 -7.84 19.25 12.34
C PRO A 54 -8.47 18.30 11.34
N LEU A 55 -9.21 17.28 11.80
CA LEU A 55 -9.90 16.29 10.96
C LEU A 55 -11.30 16.71 10.54
N SER A 56 -11.74 17.93 10.83
CA SER A 56 -13.12 18.34 10.57
C SER A 56 -13.50 18.25 9.08
N ALA A 57 -12.62 18.68 8.19
CA ALA A 57 -12.86 18.60 6.74
C ALA A 57 -12.96 17.14 6.27
N LEU A 58 -12.06 16.29 6.74
CA LEU A 58 -12.05 14.86 6.41
C LEU A 58 -13.24 14.12 7.03
N TRP A 59 -13.68 14.58 8.23
CA TRP A 59 -14.87 14.04 8.90
C TRP A 59 -16.15 14.28 8.08
N GLN A 60 -16.26 15.44 7.44
CA GLN A 60 -17.43 15.81 6.66
C GLN A 60 -17.63 15.01 5.38
N VAL A 61 -16.59 14.39 4.82
CA VAL A 61 -16.71 13.54 3.62
C VAL A 61 -17.23 12.14 3.93
N LEU A 62 -17.28 11.76 5.20
CA LEU A 62 -17.80 10.45 5.60
C LEU A 62 -19.30 10.35 5.34
N PRO A 63 -19.80 9.19 4.87
CA PRO A 63 -21.23 8.94 4.83
C PRO A 63 -21.86 9.10 6.22
N GLU A 64 -23.08 9.62 6.27
CA GLU A 64 -23.75 9.91 7.54
C GLU A 64 -23.95 8.67 8.40
N ASP A 65 -24.29 7.53 7.81
CA ASP A 65 -24.43 6.26 8.50
C ASP A 65 -23.13 5.76 9.15
N VAL A 66 -21.98 6.08 8.57
CA VAL A 66 -20.67 5.80 9.14
C VAL A 66 -20.32 6.80 10.24
N ARG A 67 -20.48 8.09 9.93
CA ARG A 67 -20.10 9.19 10.82
C ARG A 67 -20.87 9.17 12.16
N LEU A 68 -22.14 8.81 12.12
CA LEU A 68 -23.03 8.82 13.27
C LEU A 68 -23.09 7.48 14.03
N SER A 69 -22.43 6.45 13.53
CA SER A 69 -22.45 5.13 14.20
C SER A 69 -21.38 5.02 15.29
N PRO A 70 -21.76 4.80 16.54
CA PRO A 70 -20.81 4.61 17.63
C PRO A 70 -20.09 3.27 17.58
N HIS A 71 -20.49 2.38 16.68
CA HIS A 71 -19.87 1.07 16.49
C HIS A 71 -18.74 1.09 15.46
N VAL A 72 -18.65 2.16 14.67
CA VAL A 72 -17.66 2.32 13.62
C VAL A 72 -16.45 3.04 14.16
N TYR A 73 -15.27 2.52 13.85
CA TYR A 73 -13.98 3.18 14.08
C TYR A 73 -13.35 3.54 12.75
N LEU A 74 -12.53 4.57 12.76
CA LEU A 74 -11.93 5.13 11.55
C LEU A 74 -10.47 5.41 11.83
N ALA A 75 -9.61 5.08 10.88
CA ALA A 75 -8.19 5.36 10.97
C ALA A 75 -7.72 6.15 9.76
N THR A 76 -6.80 7.07 9.95
CA THR A 76 -6.13 7.79 8.87
C THR A 76 -4.73 8.20 9.30
N ASN A 77 -3.82 8.23 8.34
CA ASN A 77 -2.45 8.72 8.55
C ASN A 77 -2.25 10.14 7.97
N SER A 78 -3.30 10.76 7.44
CA SER A 78 -3.22 12.09 6.82
C SER A 78 -4.53 12.86 7.00
N LEU A 79 -4.43 14.16 7.22
CA LEU A 79 -5.60 15.06 7.28
C LEU A 79 -6.31 15.19 5.94
N GLN A 80 -5.70 14.78 4.85
CA GLN A 80 -6.28 14.73 3.53
C GLN A 80 -6.87 13.36 3.17
N GLY A 81 -6.79 12.42 4.08
CA GLY A 81 -7.28 11.06 3.88
C GLY A 81 -6.28 10.10 3.26
N PRO A 82 -6.71 8.91 2.91
CA PRO A 82 -8.07 8.40 3.08
C PRO A 82 -8.37 7.97 4.52
N TRP A 83 -9.66 7.79 4.81
CA TRP A 83 -10.14 7.06 5.97
C TRP A 83 -10.19 5.57 5.69
N TRP A 84 -9.71 4.75 6.64
CA TRP A 84 -10.01 3.31 6.68
C TRP A 84 -11.17 3.11 7.64
N ILE A 85 -12.25 2.52 7.14
CA ILE A 85 -13.48 2.30 7.92
C ILE A 85 -13.41 0.91 8.52
N LEU A 86 -13.53 0.85 9.84
CA LEU A 86 -13.47 -0.36 10.64
C LEU A 86 -14.83 -0.59 11.30
N SER A 87 -15.53 -1.64 10.92
CA SER A 87 -16.87 -1.96 11.39
C SER A 87 -17.02 -3.45 11.62
N TRP A 88 -18.20 -3.85 12.08
CA TRP A 88 -18.54 -5.26 12.16
C TRP A 88 -18.72 -5.86 10.78
N PRO A 89 -18.30 -7.12 10.57
CA PRO A 89 -18.62 -7.80 9.32
C PRO A 89 -20.13 -8.04 9.24
N GLU A 90 -20.68 -7.97 8.03
CA GLU A 90 -22.06 -8.31 7.78
C GLU A 90 -22.30 -9.79 8.17
N ARG A 91 -23.49 -10.05 8.68
CA ARG A 91 -23.86 -11.34 9.19
C ARG A 91 -25.31 -11.67 8.79
N VAL A 92 -25.51 -12.88 8.31
CA VAL A 92 -26.85 -13.43 8.10
C VAL A 92 -27.21 -14.28 9.33
N PRO A 93 -28.31 -13.97 10.03
CA PRO A 93 -28.76 -14.78 11.15
C PRO A 93 -29.02 -16.22 10.71
N GLY A 94 -28.60 -17.19 11.53
CA GLY A 94 -28.93 -18.59 11.32
C GLY A 94 -30.44 -18.84 11.51
N ALA A 95 -30.97 -19.87 10.84
CA ALA A 95 -32.41 -20.19 10.91
C ALA A 95 -32.89 -20.54 12.32
N ASP A 96 -32.00 -21.00 13.19
CA ASP A 96 -32.29 -21.41 14.57
C ASP A 96 -31.95 -20.31 15.61
N GLU A 97 -31.55 -19.14 15.21
CA GLU A 97 -31.23 -18.04 16.10
C GLU A 97 -32.51 -17.39 16.65
N VAL A 98 -32.69 -17.47 17.96
CA VAL A 98 -33.77 -16.77 18.67
C VAL A 98 -33.28 -15.39 19.15
N LEU A 99 -32.01 -15.27 19.53
CA LEU A 99 -31.37 -14.02 19.94
C LEU A 99 -30.04 -13.87 19.17
N PRO A 100 -29.70 -12.65 18.69
CA PRO A 100 -28.41 -12.44 18.07
C PRO A 100 -27.28 -12.70 19.08
N PRO A 101 -26.16 -13.32 18.69
CA PRO A 101 -24.99 -13.40 19.55
C PRO A 101 -24.48 -12.02 19.89
N PRO A 102 -23.73 -11.86 20.99
CA PRO A 102 -23.12 -10.57 21.33
C PRO A 102 -22.21 -10.11 20.18
N PRO A 103 -22.15 -8.78 19.90
CA PRO A 103 -21.26 -8.26 18.86
C PRO A 103 -19.80 -8.64 19.16
N PRO A 104 -19.00 -8.95 18.13
CA PRO A 104 -17.60 -9.28 18.34
C PRO A 104 -16.82 -8.07 18.92
N ALA A 105 -15.82 -8.35 19.77
CA ALA A 105 -14.93 -7.35 20.36
C ALA A 105 -13.81 -6.91 19.40
N TYR A 106 -14.09 -6.92 18.11
CA TYR A 106 -13.16 -6.48 17.08
C TYR A 106 -13.93 -5.82 15.95
N ARG A 107 -13.19 -5.06 15.13
CA ARG A 107 -13.69 -4.47 13.89
C ARG A 107 -12.79 -4.87 12.75
N VAL A 108 -13.37 -4.99 11.56
CA VAL A 108 -12.68 -5.35 10.33
C VAL A 108 -12.82 -4.24 9.31
N LEU A 109 -11.92 -4.20 8.34
CA LEU A 109 -11.95 -3.21 7.26
C LEU A 109 -13.18 -3.45 6.37
N THR A 110 -14.06 -2.46 6.28
CA THR A 110 -15.28 -2.51 5.46
C THR A 110 -15.28 -1.51 4.34
N GLY A 111 -14.40 -0.52 4.38
CA GLY A 111 -14.31 0.47 3.32
C GLY A 111 -13.15 1.42 3.50
N VAL A 112 -12.93 2.20 2.45
CA VAL A 112 -11.98 3.31 2.41
C VAL A 112 -12.70 4.49 1.79
N VAL A 113 -12.60 5.68 2.41
CA VAL A 113 -13.18 6.92 1.89
C VAL A 113 -12.08 7.94 1.74
N ASP A 114 -11.89 8.48 0.54
CA ASP A 114 -10.89 9.52 0.32
C ASP A 114 -11.38 10.91 0.74
N GLY A 115 -10.50 11.91 0.64
CA GLY A 115 -10.79 13.29 1.04
C GLY A 115 -11.87 13.97 0.19
N PHE A 116 -12.35 13.34 -0.87
CA PHE A 116 -13.39 13.84 -1.77
C PHE A 116 -14.71 13.08 -1.64
N GLY A 117 -14.77 12.09 -0.73
CA GLY A 117 -15.95 11.28 -0.53
C GLY A 117 -16.06 10.07 -1.46
N ARG A 118 -15.05 9.80 -2.30
CA ARG A 118 -15.02 8.60 -3.14
C ARG A 118 -14.73 7.39 -2.28
N THR A 119 -15.44 6.29 -2.51
CA THR A 119 -15.39 5.11 -1.65
C THR A 119 -14.84 3.89 -2.37
N LEU A 120 -14.08 3.10 -1.63
CA LEU A 120 -13.73 1.73 -1.94
C LEU A 120 -14.46 0.85 -0.93
N ALA A 121 -15.39 0.02 -1.40
CA ALA A 121 -16.21 -0.83 -0.53
C ALA A 121 -15.71 -2.28 -0.57
N PHE A 122 -15.57 -2.88 0.61
CA PHE A 122 -15.22 -4.28 0.76
C PHE A 122 -16.47 -5.09 1.12
N HIS A 123 -16.79 -6.08 0.29
CA HIS A 123 -17.95 -6.95 0.49
C HIS A 123 -17.47 -8.26 1.10
N ARG A 124 -18.07 -8.63 2.22
CA ARG A 124 -17.70 -9.85 2.95
C ARG A 124 -18.77 -10.91 2.78
N ALA A 125 -18.34 -12.18 2.72
CA ALA A 125 -19.27 -13.28 2.68
C ALA A 125 -20.07 -13.33 3.97
N ALA A 126 -21.41 -13.31 3.85
CA ALA A 126 -22.31 -13.32 4.99
C ALA A 126 -22.55 -14.72 5.57
N LYS A 127 -22.28 -15.76 4.79
CA LYS A 127 -22.51 -17.16 5.16
C LYS A 127 -21.56 -18.10 4.43
N GLY A 128 -21.51 -19.34 4.85
CA GLY A 128 -20.71 -20.39 4.23
C GLY A 128 -19.31 -20.52 4.82
N ASP A 129 -18.48 -21.29 4.15
CA ASP A 129 -17.14 -21.68 4.64
C ASP A 129 -16.17 -20.50 4.74
N VAL A 130 -16.42 -19.43 4.02
CA VAL A 130 -15.58 -18.21 4.02
C VAL A 130 -16.29 -17.01 4.64
N ALA A 131 -17.32 -17.25 5.46
CA ALA A 131 -18.09 -16.20 6.13
C ALA A 131 -17.16 -15.21 6.85
N GLY A 132 -17.41 -13.92 6.67
CA GLY A 132 -16.63 -12.83 7.24
C GLY A 132 -15.41 -12.41 6.42
N ALA A 133 -15.00 -13.18 5.44
CA ALA A 133 -13.87 -12.84 4.57
C ALA A 133 -14.29 -11.95 3.39
N VAL A 134 -13.38 -11.14 2.88
CA VAL A 134 -13.65 -10.26 1.73
C VAL A 134 -13.73 -11.09 0.45
N THR A 135 -14.90 -11.08 -0.18
CA THR A 135 -15.16 -11.79 -1.45
C THR A 135 -15.39 -10.84 -2.62
N GLY A 136 -15.56 -9.56 -2.35
CA GLY A 136 -15.80 -8.57 -3.39
C GLY A 136 -15.28 -7.21 -3.00
N VAL A 137 -14.94 -6.41 -4.01
CA VAL A 137 -14.53 -5.01 -3.84
C VAL A 137 -15.18 -4.20 -4.94
N THR A 138 -15.75 -3.05 -4.57
CA THR A 138 -16.25 -2.05 -5.52
C THR A 138 -15.42 -0.79 -5.37
N ASP A 139 -14.78 -0.32 -6.43
CA ASP A 139 -13.99 0.89 -6.38
C ASP A 139 -14.82 2.16 -6.65
N GLY A 140 -14.19 3.33 -6.51
CA GLY A 140 -14.86 4.61 -6.68
C GLY A 140 -15.31 4.91 -8.11
N ALA A 141 -14.83 4.19 -9.10
CA ALA A 141 -15.22 4.29 -10.50
C ALA A 141 -16.36 3.32 -10.88
N GLY A 142 -16.76 2.47 -9.94
CA GLY A 142 -17.83 1.48 -10.14
C GLY A 142 -17.35 0.15 -10.68
N ARG A 143 -16.04 -0.08 -10.77
CA ARG A 143 -15.51 -1.41 -11.12
C ARG A 143 -15.75 -2.38 -9.97
N ARG A 144 -16.09 -3.61 -10.30
CA ARG A 144 -16.31 -4.68 -9.33
C ARG A 144 -15.29 -5.78 -9.51
N PHE A 145 -14.72 -6.18 -8.39
CA PHE A 145 -13.74 -7.25 -8.32
C PHE A 145 -14.29 -8.38 -7.48
N HIS A 146 -14.08 -9.60 -7.93
CA HIS A 146 -14.39 -10.81 -7.14
C HIS A 146 -13.09 -11.42 -6.64
N LEU A 147 -13.03 -11.67 -5.33
CA LEU A 147 -11.94 -12.37 -4.67
C LEU A 147 -12.36 -13.81 -4.46
N ALA A 148 -11.80 -14.73 -5.25
CA ALA A 148 -12.03 -16.15 -5.08
C ALA A 148 -11.17 -16.65 -3.91
N LEU A 149 -11.82 -17.25 -2.91
CA LEU A 149 -11.18 -17.73 -1.69
C LEU A 149 -11.25 -19.24 -1.60
N THR A 150 -10.26 -19.85 -0.94
CA THR A 150 -10.24 -21.26 -0.62
C THR A 150 -10.02 -21.47 0.87
N THR A 151 -10.66 -22.50 1.42
CA THR A 151 -10.37 -23.00 2.76
C THR A 151 -9.23 -24.01 2.72
N GLN A 152 -8.63 -24.29 3.87
CA GLN A 152 -7.61 -25.33 3.97
C GLN A 152 -8.13 -26.71 3.57
N ALA A 153 -9.36 -27.04 3.98
CA ALA A 153 -9.99 -28.30 3.61
C ALA A 153 -10.22 -28.43 2.10
N GLN A 154 -10.63 -27.35 1.45
CA GLN A 154 -10.80 -27.33 -0.01
C GLN A 154 -9.50 -27.57 -0.76
N ARG A 155 -8.41 -26.95 -0.31
CA ARG A 155 -7.08 -27.15 -0.89
C ARG A 155 -6.56 -28.56 -0.64
N ALA A 156 -6.80 -29.10 0.56
CA ALA A 156 -6.44 -30.48 0.90
C ALA A 156 -7.17 -31.49 0.02
N GLU A 157 -8.48 -31.29 -0.22
CA GLU A 157 -9.26 -32.14 -1.09
C GLU A 157 -8.80 -32.06 -2.55
N ALA A 158 -8.52 -30.85 -3.06
CA ALA A 158 -7.98 -30.65 -4.40
C ALA A 158 -6.64 -31.37 -4.58
N PHE A 159 -5.78 -31.32 -3.58
CA PHE A 159 -4.49 -32.02 -3.57
C PHE A 159 -4.69 -33.54 -3.63
N ARG A 160 -5.61 -34.10 -2.84
CA ARG A 160 -5.95 -35.54 -2.85
C ARG A 160 -6.49 -35.99 -4.21
N LYS A 161 -7.36 -35.19 -4.82
CA LYS A 161 -7.93 -35.48 -6.15
C LYS A 161 -6.84 -35.45 -7.23
N GLN A 162 -5.95 -34.49 -7.20
CA GLN A 162 -4.85 -34.40 -8.15
C GLN A 162 -3.88 -35.56 -7.99
N ARG A 163 -3.61 -35.99 -6.76
CA ARG A 163 -2.75 -37.15 -6.46
C ARG A 163 -3.39 -38.45 -6.96
N ALA A 164 -4.67 -38.64 -6.74
CA ALA A 164 -5.40 -39.82 -7.24
C ALA A 164 -5.40 -39.86 -8.78
N SER A 165 -5.57 -38.71 -9.43
CA SER A 165 -5.51 -38.60 -10.89
C SER A 165 -4.13 -38.92 -11.44
N SER A 166 -3.04 -38.50 -10.79
CA SER A 166 -1.66 -38.78 -11.23
C SER A 166 -1.28 -40.25 -11.00
N LEU A 167 -1.83 -40.93 -10.01
CA LEU A 167 -1.62 -42.38 -9.77
C LEU A 167 -2.32 -43.26 -10.76
N SER A 168 -3.39 -42.80 -11.41
CA SER A 168 -4.12 -43.54 -12.44
C SER A 168 -3.51 -43.42 -13.83
N SER A 169 -2.49 -42.57 -14.01
CA SER A 169 -1.79 -42.39 -15.26
C SER A 169 -0.64 -43.42 -15.40
N PRO A 170 -0.58 -44.20 -16.47
CA PRO A 170 0.44 -45.25 -16.65
C PRO A 170 1.87 -44.70 -16.96
N ALA A 171 2.05 -43.40 -17.01
CA ALA A 171 3.28 -42.80 -17.54
C ALA A 171 4.32 -42.41 -16.50
N SER A 172 4.15 -42.68 -15.18
CA SER A 172 5.20 -42.38 -14.21
C SER A 172 5.27 -43.38 -13.06
N PRO A 173 6.26 -44.31 -13.09
CA PRO A 173 6.56 -45.12 -11.93
C PRO A 173 7.43 -44.38 -10.91
N ARG A 174 7.55 -43.05 -10.98
CA ARG A 174 8.50 -42.35 -10.11
C ARG A 174 7.88 -41.68 -8.92
N SER A 175 8.32 -42.25 -7.84
CA SER A 175 8.41 -41.73 -6.48
C SER A 175 7.11 -41.19 -5.98
N VAL A 176 6.44 -42.09 -5.46
CA VAL A 176 5.82 -41.84 -4.18
C VAL A 176 6.94 -41.36 -3.23
N SER A 177 7.39 -40.15 -3.36
CA SER A 177 7.85 -39.46 -2.19
C SER A 177 6.59 -39.11 -1.44
N SER A 178 6.01 -40.14 -0.94
CA SER A 178 5.48 -40.35 0.39
C SER A 178 4.84 -39.13 1.01
N SER A 179 3.86 -39.32 1.72
CA SER A 179 3.62 -38.80 3.07
C SER A 179 3.68 -37.28 3.28
N GLN A 180 3.60 -36.40 2.27
CA GLN A 180 3.16 -35.05 2.55
C GLN A 180 1.68 -35.11 2.87
N VAL A 181 1.41 -35.15 4.17
CA VAL A 181 0.05 -35.00 4.65
C VAL A 181 -0.36 -33.58 4.40
N PHE A 182 -1.38 -33.40 3.56
CA PHE A 182 -2.03 -32.09 3.40
C PHE A 182 -3.15 -32.03 4.43
N PRO A 183 -2.99 -31.28 5.55
CA PRO A 183 -3.97 -31.28 6.62
C PRO A 183 -5.24 -30.52 6.22
N ASP A 184 -6.39 -30.94 6.75
CA ASP A 184 -7.67 -30.25 6.54
C ASP A 184 -7.77 -28.95 7.35
N THR A 185 -6.96 -28.79 8.38
CA THR A 185 -6.90 -27.61 9.25
C THR A 185 -5.45 -27.21 9.50
N LEU A 186 -5.24 -25.92 9.72
CA LEU A 186 -3.92 -25.40 10.12
C LEU A 186 -3.80 -25.41 11.64
N PRO A 187 -2.56 -25.53 12.18
CA PRO A 187 -2.33 -25.41 13.61
C PRO A 187 -2.69 -24.00 14.10
N ALA A 188 -2.87 -23.87 15.41
CA ALA A 188 -3.26 -22.63 16.07
C ALA A 188 -2.39 -21.43 15.63
N GLY A 189 -3.04 -20.31 15.44
CA GLY A 189 -2.50 -19.17 14.77
C GLY A 189 -1.55 -18.28 15.55
N THR A 190 -1.47 -17.05 15.11
CA THR A 190 -0.56 -15.99 15.58
C THR A 190 -1.14 -15.27 16.79
N GLU A 191 -0.37 -14.34 17.35
CA GLU A 191 -0.83 -13.42 18.40
C GLU A 191 -2.07 -12.59 17.99
N TYR A 192 -2.37 -12.52 16.70
CA TYR A 192 -3.52 -11.81 16.14
C TYR A 192 -4.79 -12.69 16.03
N GLY A 193 -4.73 -13.92 16.49
CA GLY A 193 -5.81 -14.87 16.46
C GLY A 193 -5.51 -16.15 15.69
N ALA A 194 -6.47 -17.06 15.68
CA ALA A 194 -6.35 -18.31 14.96
C ALA A 194 -6.31 -18.07 13.44
N ASP A 195 -5.43 -18.78 12.74
CA ASP A 195 -5.45 -18.83 11.29
C ASP A 195 -6.59 -19.74 10.85
N ASN A 196 -7.62 -19.16 10.21
CA ASN A 196 -8.78 -19.90 9.71
C ASN A 196 -8.50 -20.68 8.42
N GLY A 197 -7.30 -20.58 7.88
CA GLY A 197 -6.89 -21.26 6.65
C GLY A 197 -7.50 -20.71 5.37
N ILE A 198 -8.24 -19.63 5.44
CA ILE A 198 -8.82 -19.00 4.24
C ILE A 198 -7.72 -18.24 3.51
N ARG A 199 -7.58 -18.50 2.21
CA ARG A 199 -6.57 -17.88 1.35
C ARG A 199 -7.19 -17.36 0.06
N LEU A 200 -6.60 -16.31 -0.47
CA LEU A 200 -6.96 -15.75 -1.77
C LEU A 200 -6.41 -16.63 -2.89
N GLU A 201 -7.29 -17.19 -3.71
CA GLU A 201 -6.91 -18.01 -4.87
C GLU A 201 -6.81 -17.20 -6.15
N ALA A 202 -7.72 -16.25 -6.36
CA ALA A 202 -7.74 -15.44 -7.58
C ALA A 202 -8.45 -14.12 -7.37
N VAL A 203 -8.07 -13.12 -8.17
CA VAL A 203 -8.73 -11.82 -8.25
C VAL A 203 -9.29 -11.67 -9.66
N TRP A 204 -10.61 -11.45 -9.75
CA TRP A 204 -11.32 -11.27 -11.01
C TRP A 204 -11.88 -9.85 -11.12
N LEU A 205 -11.66 -9.19 -12.26
CA LEU A 205 -12.39 -7.97 -12.61
C LEU A 205 -13.71 -8.41 -13.25
N THR A 206 -14.80 -8.45 -12.49
CA THR A 206 -16.09 -8.98 -12.93
C THR A 206 -16.96 -7.98 -13.66
N HIS A 207 -16.78 -6.69 -13.39
CA HIS A 207 -17.53 -5.63 -14.03
C HIS A 207 -16.68 -4.36 -14.15
N ASP A 208 -16.67 -3.79 -15.36
CA ASP A 208 -16.06 -2.50 -15.64
C ASP A 208 -17.11 -1.65 -16.36
N PRO A 209 -17.55 -0.49 -15.79
CA PRO A 209 -18.57 0.34 -16.42
C PRO A 209 -18.18 0.89 -17.80
N ALA A 210 -16.88 0.98 -18.10
CA ALA A 210 -16.40 1.41 -19.41
C ALA A 210 -16.52 0.30 -20.48
N TYR A 211 -16.64 -0.96 -20.04
CA TYR A 211 -16.76 -2.14 -20.91
C TYR A 211 -17.85 -3.07 -20.39
N PRO A 212 -19.13 -2.59 -20.36
CA PRO A 212 -20.21 -3.27 -19.62
C PRO A 212 -20.57 -4.65 -20.19
N ASP A 213 -20.30 -4.89 -21.45
CA ASP A 213 -20.66 -6.15 -22.14
C ASP A 213 -19.51 -7.17 -22.13
N GLU A 214 -18.34 -6.79 -21.64
CA GLU A 214 -17.20 -7.70 -21.58
C GLU A 214 -17.25 -8.58 -20.32
N GLN A 215 -17.04 -9.88 -20.53
CA GLN A 215 -16.90 -10.85 -19.44
C GLN A 215 -15.43 -11.23 -19.25
N PRO A 216 -14.98 -11.45 -18.01
CA PRO A 216 -13.61 -11.87 -17.76
C PRO A 216 -13.35 -13.27 -18.32
N THR A 217 -12.24 -13.45 -19.02
CA THR A 217 -11.79 -14.75 -19.55
C THR A 217 -10.67 -15.35 -18.69
N ALA A 218 -10.03 -14.54 -17.87
CA ALA A 218 -8.96 -14.95 -16.97
C ALA A 218 -8.95 -14.03 -15.73
N PRO A 219 -8.46 -14.53 -14.59
CA PRO A 219 -8.27 -13.67 -13.44
C PRO A 219 -7.13 -12.68 -13.68
N LEU A 220 -7.16 -11.54 -12.98
CA LEU A 220 -6.06 -10.56 -12.99
C LEU A 220 -4.79 -11.13 -12.33
N ALA A 221 -4.98 -11.96 -11.31
CA ALA A 221 -3.91 -12.66 -10.61
C ALA A 221 -4.44 -13.96 -10.02
N ARG A 222 -3.57 -14.94 -9.87
CA ARG A 222 -3.88 -16.23 -9.25
C ARG A 222 -2.76 -16.62 -8.29
N TYR A 223 -3.13 -17.27 -7.21
CA TYR A 223 -2.22 -17.63 -6.11
C TYR A 223 -2.37 -19.11 -5.77
N THR A 224 -1.27 -19.76 -5.48
CA THR A 224 -1.25 -21.14 -4.97
C THR A 224 -0.51 -21.21 -3.64
N TYR A 225 -0.81 -22.24 -2.86
CA TYR A 225 -0.35 -22.37 -1.48
C TYR A 225 0.23 -23.75 -1.21
N THR A 226 1.14 -23.81 -0.24
CA THR A 226 1.69 -25.07 0.28
C THR A 226 0.66 -25.78 1.16
N ALA A 227 0.96 -27.00 1.54
CA ALA A 227 0.15 -27.76 2.50
C ALA A 227 -0.03 -27.05 3.84
N GLY A 228 0.92 -26.22 4.23
CA GLY A 228 0.87 -25.39 5.44
C GLY A 228 0.18 -24.02 5.24
N GLY A 229 -0.42 -23.77 4.08
CA GLY A 229 -1.11 -22.52 3.80
C GLY A 229 -0.20 -21.33 3.49
N GLU A 230 1.06 -21.57 3.19
CA GLU A 230 2.03 -20.55 2.82
C GLU A 230 1.97 -20.25 1.32
N LEU A 231 2.15 -19.00 0.92
CA LEU A 231 2.10 -18.61 -0.48
C LEU A 231 3.23 -19.29 -1.27
N ARG A 232 2.86 -20.12 -2.26
CA ARG A 232 3.81 -20.88 -3.07
C ARG A 232 4.15 -20.20 -4.38
N ALA A 233 3.13 -19.71 -5.09
CA ALA A 233 3.33 -19.12 -6.41
C ALA A 233 2.29 -18.05 -6.70
N VAL A 234 2.70 -17.07 -7.52
CA VAL A 234 1.82 -16.02 -8.04
C VAL A 234 1.86 -16.10 -9.56
N TYR A 235 0.67 -16.05 -10.16
CA TYR A 235 0.47 -16.05 -11.60
C TYR A 235 -0.18 -14.74 -12.03
N ASP A 236 0.28 -14.16 -13.12
CA ASP A 236 -0.34 -12.96 -13.67
C ASP A 236 -1.53 -13.29 -14.59
N ARG A 237 -2.08 -12.25 -15.20
CA ARG A 237 -3.23 -12.37 -16.11
C ARG A 237 -2.97 -13.27 -17.32
N SER A 238 -1.73 -13.43 -17.77
CA SER A 238 -1.34 -14.32 -18.86
C SER A 238 -1.38 -15.80 -18.48
N GLY A 239 -1.49 -16.10 -17.18
CA GLY A 239 -1.35 -17.45 -16.64
C GLY A 239 0.09 -17.87 -16.38
N MET A 240 1.05 -16.96 -16.58
CA MET A 240 2.47 -17.21 -16.33
C MET A 240 2.78 -17.05 -14.83
N GLN A 241 3.58 -17.98 -14.32
CA GLN A 241 4.10 -17.86 -12.97
C GLN A 241 5.15 -16.74 -12.92
N VAL A 242 4.86 -15.67 -12.17
CA VAL A 242 5.73 -14.51 -12.03
C VAL A 242 6.53 -14.48 -10.74
N ARG A 243 6.07 -15.18 -9.70
CA ARG A 243 6.74 -15.32 -8.43
C ARG A 243 6.67 -16.76 -7.92
N GLY A 244 7.71 -17.20 -7.24
CA GLY A 244 7.73 -18.47 -6.53
C GLY A 244 8.40 -18.33 -5.17
N PHE A 245 7.95 -19.13 -4.19
CA PHE A 245 8.42 -19.10 -2.81
C PHE A 245 8.63 -20.53 -2.30
N THR A 246 9.68 -20.73 -1.53
CA THR A 246 10.00 -21.99 -0.88
C THR A 246 10.18 -21.76 0.60
N TYR A 247 9.72 -22.70 1.42
CA TYR A 247 9.71 -22.59 2.87
C TYR A 247 10.49 -23.70 3.53
N ASP A 248 10.95 -23.43 4.75
CA ASP A 248 11.67 -24.40 5.58
C ASP A 248 10.74 -25.56 5.96
N ALA A 249 11.24 -26.79 5.79
CA ALA A 249 10.47 -28.01 6.10
C ALA A 249 10.23 -28.20 7.61
N GLU A 250 11.12 -27.68 8.45
CA GLU A 250 11.07 -27.88 9.90
C GLU A 250 10.47 -26.70 10.66
N HIS A 251 10.54 -25.49 10.09
CA HIS A 251 10.07 -24.27 10.72
C HIS A 251 9.01 -23.60 9.84
N ALA A 252 7.75 -23.79 10.19
CA ALA A 252 6.64 -23.22 9.44
C ALA A 252 6.73 -21.69 9.34
N GLY A 253 6.47 -21.17 8.14
CA GLY A 253 6.48 -19.74 7.88
C GLY A 253 7.84 -19.12 7.56
N ARG A 254 8.91 -19.86 7.67
CA ARG A 254 10.24 -19.37 7.27
C ARG A 254 10.47 -19.56 5.78
N MET A 255 10.49 -18.45 5.04
CA MET A 255 10.78 -18.48 3.62
C MET A 255 12.28 -18.64 3.40
N VAL A 256 12.69 -19.73 2.73
CA VAL A 256 14.11 -20.03 2.47
C VAL A 256 14.55 -19.65 1.06
N ALA A 257 13.62 -19.44 0.14
CA ALA A 257 13.94 -19.01 -1.21
C ALA A 257 12.75 -18.30 -1.86
N HIS A 258 13.05 -17.37 -2.76
CA HIS A 258 12.06 -16.81 -3.67
C HIS A 258 12.71 -16.51 -5.02
N HIS A 259 11.88 -16.40 -6.07
CA HIS A 259 12.34 -16.00 -7.38
C HIS A 259 11.28 -15.22 -8.14
N TYR A 260 11.74 -14.43 -9.09
CA TYR A 260 10.93 -13.82 -10.15
C TYR A 260 11.03 -14.67 -11.41
N ALA A 261 10.04 -14.57 -12.29
CA ALA A 261 10.02 -15.31 -13.56
C ALA A 261 11.34 -15.15 -14.33
N GLY A 262 11.89 -16.28 -14.78
CA GLY A 262 13.11 -16.32 -15.57
C GLY A 262 14.40 -15.93 -14.83
N ARG A 263 14.35 -15.73 -13.53
CA ARG A 263 15.50 -15.36 -12.71
C ARG A 263 15.84 -16.45 -11.69
N PRO A 264 17.14 -16.56 -11.31
CA PRO A 264 17.53 -17.52 -10.28
C PRO A 264 16.98 -17.15 -8.91
N GLU A 265 16.93 -18.14 -8.02
CA GLU A 265 16.42 -17.96 -6.67
C GLU A 265 17.37 -17.15 -5.79
N SER A 266 16.80 -16.26 -4.97
CA SER A 266 17.45 -15.71 -3.78
C SER A 266 17.14 -16.62 -2.60
N CYS A 267 18.16 -16.99 -1.83
CA CYS A 267 18.05 -17.95 -0.74
C CYS A 267 18.37 -17.29 0.60
N TYR A 268 17.74 -17.78 1.65
CA TYR A 268 17.89 -17.25 3.01
C TYR A 268 18.21 -18.38 4.00
N ARG A 269 19.08 -18.07 4.95
CA ARG A 269 19.32 -18.91 6.13
C ARG A 269 18.93 -18.15 7.39
N TYR A 270 18.53 -18.88 8.41
CA TYR A 270 18.02 -18.32 9.67
C TYR A 270 18.79 -18.86 10.86
N ASP A 271 18.85 -18.07 11.94
CA ASP A 271 19.31 -18.53 13.24
C ASP A 271 18.18 -19.22 14.02
N ASP A 272 18.50 -19.69 15.23
CA ASP A 272 17.53 -20.39 16.07
C ASP A 272 16.35 -19.52 16.51
N THR A 273 16.50 -18.20 16.47
CA THR A 273 15.44 -17.26 16.84
C THR A 273 14.60 -16.79 15.65
N GLY A 274 14.91 -17.27 14.43
CA GLY A 274 14.15 -16.93 13.22
C GLY A 274 14.62 -15.66 12.51
N ARG A 275 15.82 -15.15 12.84
CA ARG A 275 16.40 -14.01 12.13
C ARG A 275 17.24 -14.48 10.96
N VAL A 276 17.21 -13.73 9.86
CA VAL A 276 18.01 -14.04 8.68
C VAL A 276 19.51 -13.82 8.98
N THR A 277 20.31 -14.86 8.80
CA THR A 277 21.77 -14.81 8.98
C THR A 277 22.53 -14.73 7.66
N GLU A 278 21.93 -15.19 6.57
CA GLU A 278 22.56 -15.19 5.24
C GLU A 278 21.51 -14.99 4.16
N GLN A 279 21.85 -14.17 3.17
CA GLN A 279 21.06 -13.98 1.96
C GLN A 279 21.99 -14.21 0.76
N VAL A 280 21.63 -15.16 -0.09
CA VAL A 280 22.39 -15.49 -1.32
C VAL A 280 21.61 -15.01 -2.52
N ASN A 281 22.20 -14.12 -3.31
CA ASN A 281 21.60 -13.53 -4.51
C ASN A 281 22.49 -13.85 -5.73
N PRO A 282 22.15 -14.85 -6.56
CA PRO A 282 23.01 -15.26 -7.68
C PRO A 282 23.33 -14.17 -8.70
N GLU A 283 22.44 -13.17 -8.84
CA GLU A 283 22.61 -12.04 -9.76
C GLU A 283 23.09 -10.75 -9.08
N GLY A 284 23.40 -10.82 -7.80
CA GLY A 284 23.78 -9.66 -7.00
C GLY A 284 24.76 -10.02 -5.89
N LEU A 285 24.85 -9.13 -4.90
CA LEU A 285 25.68 -9.34 -3.74
C LEU A 285 25.01 -10.29 -2.75
N ASP A 286 25.81 -11.16 -2.15
CA ASP A 286 25.38 -11.96 -1.02
C ASP A 286 25.64 -11.19 0.28
N TYR A 287 24.84 -11.45 1.30
CA TYR A 287 24.94 -10.77 2.59
C TYR A 287 24.95 -11.76 3.74
N ARG A 288 25.75 -11.45 4.75
CA ARG A 288 25.73 -12.14 6.04
C ARG A 288 25.40 -11.15 7.14
N PHE A 289 24.56 -11.58 8.08
CA PHE A 289 24.05 -10.75 9.17
C PHE A 289 24.47 -11.36 10.51
N GLU A 290 25.10 -10.57 11.36
CA GLU A 290 25.44 -10.95 12.72
C GLU A 290 24.72 -10.03 13.69
N TYR A 291 23.94 -10.60 14.58
CA TYR A 291 23.08 -9.85 15.51
C TYR A 291 23.71 -9.80 16.89
N GLY A 292 23.91 -8.59 17.40
CA GLY A 292 24.30 -8.34 18.78
C GLY A 292 23.12 -7.75 19.57
N GLU A 293 23.35 -7.40 20.82
CA GLU A 293 22.31 -6.86 21.71
C GLU A 293 21.71 -5.54 21.18
N SER A 294 22.55 -4.64 20.67
CA SER A 294 22.15 -3.34 20.16
C SER A 294 22.81 -2.99 18.82
N ARG A 295 23.29 -3.99 18.10
CA ARG A 295 23.92 -3.78 16.79
C ARG A 295 23.68 -4.95 15.84
N VAL A 296 23.77 -4.65 14.55
CA VAL A 296 23.73 -5.64 13.47
C VAL A 296 24.95 -5.40 12.57
N ILE A 297 25.72 -6.44 12.33
CA ILE A 297 26.85 -6.41 11.41
C ILE A 297 26.41 -7.03 10.09
N ILE A 298 26.58 -6.28 9.00
CA ILE A 298 26.23 -6.72 7.65
C ILE A 298 27.51 -6.82 6.83
N THR A 299 27.82 -8.00 6.35
CA THR A 299 29.00 -8.25 5.48
C THR A 299 28.53 -8.74 4.12
N ASP A 300 28.94 -8.08 3.05
CA ASP A 300 28.58 -8.51 1.69
C ASP A 300 29.65 -9.47 1.12
N SER A 301 29.38 -10.03 -0.07
CA SER A 301 30.26 -10.97 -0.75
C SER A 301 31.58 -10.35 -1.25
N LEU A 302 31.70 -9.03 -1.25
CA LEU A 302 32.95 -8.31 -1.51
C LEU A 302 33.72 -8.00 -0.22
N ASN A 303 33.32 -8.59 0.92
CA ASN A 303 33.86 -8.36 2.25
C ASN A 303 33.73 -6.91 2.75
N ARG A 304 32.80 -6.15 2.20
CA ARG A 304 32.46 -4.83 2.73
C ARG A 304 31.57 -5.02 3.96
N ARG A 305 31.94 -4.34 5.03
CA ARG A 305 31.28 -4.50 6.33
C ARG A 305 30.62 -3.21 6.75
N GLU A 306 29.34 -3.27 7.09
CA GLU A 306 28.59 -2.19 7.69
C GLU A 306 28.09 -2.61 9.07
N VAL A 307 28.05 -1.67 10.01
CA VAL A 307 27.51 -1.91 11.35
C VAL A 307 26.41 -0.90 11.65
N LEU A 308 25.25 -1.42 12.02
CA LEU A 308 24.10 -0.62 12.45
C LEU A 308 23.97 -0.71 13.96
N TYR A 309 23.94 0.44 14.64
CA TYR A 309 23.72 0.53 16.08
C TYR A 309 22.32 1.05 16.35
N THR A 310 21.61 0.41 17.26
CA THR A 310 20.23 0.73 17.59
C THR A 310 20.08 1.15 19.05
N GLU A 311 19.12 2.05 19.31
CA GLU A 311 18.68 2.44 20.64
C GLU A 311 17.16 2.44 20.72
N GLY A 312 16.61 2.39 21.92
CA GLY A 312 15.19 2.34 22.19
C GLY A 312 14.65 0.92 22.35
N GLU A 313 13.40 0.82 22.74
CA GLU A 313 12.69 -0.43 22.98
C GLU A 313 11.39 -0.49 22.20
N GLY A 314 11.02 -1.69 21.76
CA GLY A 314 9.76 -1.91 21.05
C GLY A 314 9.64 -1.07 19.79
N GLY A 315 8.51 -0.39 19.64
CA GLY A 315 8.21 0.46 18.47
C GLY A 315 9.06 1.74 18.37
N LEU A 316 9.80 2.08 19.42
CA LEU A 316 10.71 3.24 19.45
C LEU A 316 12.18 2.87 19.15
N LYS A 317 12.44 1.62 18.82
CA LYS A 317 13.80 1.20 18.45
C LYS A 317 14.21 1.81 17.11
N ARG A 318 15.34 2.53 17.11
CA ARG A 318 15.82 3.29 15.95
C ARG A 318 17.32 3.07 15.74
N VAL A 319 17.76 3.13 14.48
CA VAL A 319 19.19 3.14 14.13
C VAL A 319 19.75 4.53 14.43
N VAL A 320 20.68 4.61 15.38
CA VAL A 320 21.28 5.88 15.82
C VAL A 320 22.66 6.12 15.22
N LYS A 321 23.33 5.07 14.77
CA LYS A 321 24.69 5.13 14.22
C LYS A 321 24.87 4.07 13.16
N LYS A 322 25.54 4.42 12.07
CA LYS A 322 25.95 3.49 11.03
C LYS A 322 27.42 3.67 10.73
N GLU A 323 28.19 2.59 10.87
CA GLU A 323 29.56 2.51 10.39
C GLU A 323 29.55 1.94 8.97
N HIS A 324 30.03 2.72 8.02
CA HIS A 324 30.10 2.31 6.62
C HIS A 324 31.36 1.46 6.35
N ALA A 325 31.38 0.76 5.20
CA ALA A 325 32.48 -0.10 4.82
C ALA A 325 33.85 0.63 4.69
N ASP A 326 33.83 1.92 4.38
CA ASP A 326 35.02 2.77 4.27
C ASP A 326 35.51 3.31 5.64
N GLY A 327 34.84 2.93 6.73
CA GLY A 327 35.16 3.39 8.08
C GLY A 327 34.47 4.71 8.46
N SER A 328 33.76 5.35 7.54
CA SER A 328 33.01 6.56 7.85
C SER A 328 31.79 6.25 8.73
N ILE A 329 31.35 7.26 9.49
CA ILE A 329 30.27 7.10 10.46
C ILE A 329 29.19 8.15 10.18
N THR A 330 27.95 7.72 10.12
CA THR A 330 26.77 8.58 10.11
C THR A 330 25.97 8.39 11.39
N ARG A 331 25.29 9.45 11.87
CA ARG A 331 24.51 9.40 13.12
C ARG A 331 23.13 9.97 12.90
N SER A 332 22.17 9.46 13.65
CA SER A 332 20.80 9.96 13.68
C SER A 332 20.36 10.11 15.13
N GLU A 333 19.65 11.21 15.43
CA GLU A 333 19.11 11.49 16.75
C GLU A 333 17.59 11.63 16.65
N TYR A 334 16.87 11.08 17.63
CA TYR A 334 15.42 11.04 17.63
C TYR A 334 14.85 11.68 18.89
N ASP A 335 13.63 12.21 18.79
CA ASP A 335 12.91 12.73 19.94
C ASP A 335 12.25 11.61 20.76
N GLU A 336 11.54 11.96 21.83
CA GLU A 336 10.86 11.01 22.71
C GLU A 336 9.77 10.20 22.00
N ALA A 337 9.20 10.74 20.93
CA ALA A 337 8.20 10.07 20.10
C ALA A 337 8.83 9.24 18.97
N GLY A 338 10.16 9.14 18.90
CA GLY A 338 10.88 8.40 17.88
C GLY A 338 10.97 9.11 16.54
N ARG A 339 10.77 10.43 16.50
CA ARG A 339 10.85 11.24 15.29
C ARG A 339 12.26 11.81 15.11
N LEU A 340 12.75 11.83 13.88
CA LEU A 340 14.10 12.31 13.57
C LEU A 340 14.24 13.80 13.88
N LYS A 341 15.20 14.16 14.75
CA LYS A 341 15.50 15.56 15.11
C LYS A 341 16.87 16.05 14.67
N ALA A 342 17.79 15.16 14.34
CA ALA A 342 19.10 15.54 13.81
C ALA A 342 19.77 14.39 13.06
N GLN A 343 20.60 14.75 12.08
CA GLN A 343 21.46 13.81 11.35
C GLN A 343 22.86 14.37 11.23
N THR A 344 23.87 13.52 11.37
CA THR A 344 25.28 13.87 11.12
C THR A 344 25.81 12.98 10.02
N ASP A 345 26.32 13.57 8.93
CA ASP A 345 26.85 12.82 7.80
C ASP A 345 28.28 12.32 8.06
N ALA A 346 28.84 11.61 7.09
CA ALA A 346 30.18 11.01 7.18
C ALA A 346 31.30 12.02 7.35
N ALA A 347 31.10 13.27 6.94
CA ALA A 347 32.07 14.35 7.12
C ALA A 347 31.92 15.09 8.46
N GLY A 348 31.02 14.63 9.34
CA GLY A 348 30.72 15.26 10.62
C GLY A 348 29.81 16.48 10.52
N ARG A 349 29.20 16.73 9.35
CA ARG A 349 28.29 17.83 9.15
C ARG A 349 26.93 17.50 9.71
N ARG A 350 26.40 18.37 10.57
CA ARG A 350 25.15 18.15 11.29
C ARG A 350 24.01 18.97 10.72
N THR A 351 22.88 18.34 10.49
CA THR A 351 21.61 18.98 10.13
C THR A 351 20.61 18.74 11.26
N GLU A 352 19.96 19.81 11.73
CA GLU A 352 18.98 19.76 12.80
C GLU A 352 17.57 20.05 12.27
N TYR A 353 16.60 19.32 12.78
CA TYR A 353 15.19 19.45 12.45
C TYR A 353 14.43 19.92 13.68
N ARG A 354 13.74 21.07 13.58
CA ARG A 354 12.81 21.49 14.62
C ARG A 354 11.44 20.92 14.27
N LEU A 355 10.84 20.23 15.22
CA LEU A 355 9.57 19.55 15.02
C LEU A 355 8.48 20.23 15.84
N HIS A 356 7.26 20.33 15.28
CA HIS A 356 6.09 20.74 16.04
C HIS A 356 5.76 19.64 17.06
N MET A 357 5.58 20.00 18.33
CA MET A 357 5.44 19.03 19.42
C MET A 357 4.27 18.05 19.22
N ALA A 358 3.12 18.56 18.80
CA ALA A 358 1.93 17.72 18.64
C ALA A 358 1.92 16.92 17.34
N SER A 359 2.25 17.59 16.22
CA SER A 359 2.11 17.00 14.88
C SER A 359 3.34 16.23 14.39
N GLY A 360 4.52 16.56 14.89
CA GLY A 360 5.77 16.07 14.36
C GLY A 360 6.20 16.70 13.03
N ALA A 361 5.44 17.66 12.53
CA ALA A 361 5.78 18.37 11.30
C ALA A 361 7.09 19.17 11.47
N VAL A 362 7.94 19.14 10.45
CA VAL A 362 9.20 19.88 10.45
C VAL A 362 8.90 21.37 10.28
N THR A 363 9.22 22.19 11.27
CA THR A 363 9.03 23.64 11.22
C THR A 363 10.28 24.39 10.82
N ALA A 364 11.45 23.81 11.03
CA ALA A 364 12.72 24.39 10.61
C ALA A 364 13.77 23.30 10.37
N VAL A 365 14.62 23.53 9.39
CA VAL A 365 15.81 22.72 9.11
C VAL A 365 17.03 23.63 9.16
N THR A 366 17.95 23.36 10.08
CA THR A 366 19.22 24.09 10.21
C THR A 366 20.34 23.22 9.68
N GLY A 367 20.98 23.69 8.62
CA GLY A 367 22.11 23.00 8.01
C GLY A 367 23.41 23.16 8.81
N PRO A 368 24.47 22.46 8.37
CA PRO A 368 25.80 22.51 9.03
C PRO A 368 26.44 23.88 9.10
N ASP A 369 26.07 24.75 8.17
CA ASP A 369 26.56 26.17 8.10
C ASP A 369 25.76 27.10 9.03
N GLY A 370 24.82 26.60 9.80
CA GLY A 370 23.95 27.38 10.68
C GLY A 370 22.79 28.06 9.98
N ARG A 371 22.63 27.88 8.67
CA ARG A 371 21.55 28.47 7.90
C ARG A 371 20.27 27.67 8.08
N THR A 372 19.17 28.38 8.26
CA THR A 372 17.88 27.78 8.60
C THR A 372 16.85 28.03 7.51
N VAL A 373 16.20 26.96 7.07
CA VAL A 373 14.99 27.00 6.25
C VAL A 373 13.79 26.77 7.18
N ARG A 374 12.76 27.63 7.05
CA ARG A 374 11.56 27.56 7.91
C ARG A 374 10.34 27.20 7.08
N TYR A 375 9.47 26.35 7.66
CA TYR A 375 8.25 25.89 7.02
C TYR A 375 7.04 26.39 7.80
N GLY A 376 6.08 26.98 7.06
CA GLY A 376 4.77 27.33 7.62
C GLY A 376 3.71 26.36 7.12
N TYR A 377 2.70 26.14 7.93
CA TYR A 377 1.61 25.18 7.65
C TYR A 377 0.25 25.83 7.88
N ASN A 378 -0.77 25.35 7.14
CA ASN A 378 -2.16 25.66 7.46
C ASN A 378 -2.70 24.70 8.54
N SER A 379 -3.95 24.90 8.93
CA SER A 379 -4.62 24.04 9.93
C SER A 379 -4.75 22.58 9.47
N GLN A 380 -4.64 22.31 8.18
CA GLN A 380 -4.68 20.97 7.58
C GLN A 380 -3.28 20.35 7.45
N ARG A 381 -2.27 20.97 8.07
CA ARG A 381 -0.87 20.52 8.09
C ARG A 381 -0.22 20.46 6.70
N GLN A 382 -0.70 21.26 5.77
CA GLN A 382 -0.10 21.41 4.45
C GLN A 382 0.84 22.58 4.46
N VAL A 383 1.98 22.45 3.77
CA VAL A 383 2.99 23.50 3.69
C VAL A 383 2.41 24.70 2.92
N THR A 384 2.33 25.87 3.57
CA THR A 384 1.87 27.12 2.97
C THR A 384 3.02 28.06 2.65
N SER A 385 4.16 27.91 3.32
CA SER A 385 5.33 28.75 3.07
C SER A 385 6.64 28.03 3.37
N VAL A 386 7.67 28.41 2.61
CA VAL A 386 9.06 28.03 2.88
C VAL A 386 9.86 29.32 2.89
N THR A 387 10.49 29.64 4.02
CA THR A 387 11.36 30.82 4.16
C THR A 387 12.82 30.37 4.14
N TYR A 388 13.57 30.86 3.18
CA TYR A 388 14.97 30.51 2.96
C TYR A 388 15.90 31.39 3.80
N PRO A 389 17.17 30.97 3.99
CA PRO A 389 18.13 31.75 4.81
C PRO A 389 18.39 33.20 4.34
N ASP A 390 18.20 33.46 3.05
CA ASP A 390 18.32 34.80 2.47
C ASP A 390 17.10 35.70 2.70
N GLY A 391 16.08 35.18 3.39
CA GLY A 391 14.81 35.87 3.64
C GLY A 391 13.81 35.79 2.53
N LEU A 392 14.14 35.22 1.37
CA LEU A 392 13.20 34.98 0.29
C LEU A 392 12.24 33.85 0.67
N ARG A 393 11.06 33.89 0.08
CA ARG A 393 9.98 33.01 0.48
C ARG A 393 9.26 32.42 -0.73
N SER A 394 8.98 31.14 -0.70
CA SER A 394 8.00 30.49 -1.57
C SER A 394 6.71 30.23 -0.81
N SER A 395 5.58 30.16 -1.51
CA SER A 395 4.28 29.98 -0.86
C SER A 395 3.37 29.08 -1.68
N ARG A 396 2.40 28.46 -0.99
CA ARG A 396 1.36 27.63 -1.58
C ARG A 396 0.02 27.99 -0.99
N GLU A 397 -0.99 28.03 -1.85
CA GLU A 397 -2.38 28.23 -1.45
C GLU A 397 -3.20 27.00 -1.80
N TYR A 398 -4.16 26.67 -0.94
CA TYR A 398 -5.02 25.51 -1.08
C TYR A 398 -6.48 25.93 -0.98
N ASP A 399 -7.37 25.19 -1.64
CA ASP A 399 -8.80 25.38 -1.51
C ASP A 399 -9.35 24.67 -0.27
N GLU A 400 -10.66 24.76 -0.07
CA GLU A 400 -11.35 24.15 1.07
C GLU A 400 -11.23 22.61 1.10
N ARG A 401 -10.95 21.98 -0.03
CA ARG A 401 -10.76 20.54 -0.15
C ARG A 401 -9.31 20.10 -0.06
N GLY A 402 -8.40 21.04 0.21
CA GLY A 402 -6.98 20.77 0.33
C GLY A 402 -6.23 20.64 -0.99
N ARG A 403 -6.85 21.05 -2.11
CA ARG A 403 -6.19 21.02 -3.41
C ARG A 403 -5.33 22.27 -3.61
N LEU A 404 -4.16 22.11 -4.21
CA LEU A 404 -3.25 23.22 -4.51
C LEU A 404 -3.87 24.13 -5.58
N THR A 405 -4.10 25.41 -5.25
CA THR A 405 -4.65 26.41 -6.17
C THR A 405 -3.64 27.40 -6.70
N ALA A 406 -2.57 27.65 -5.95
CA ALA A 406 -1.50 28.54 -6.37
C ALA A 406 -0.20 28.13 -5.72
N GLU A 407 0.88 28.31 -6.47
CA GLU A 407 2.23 28.09 -6.01
C GLU A 407 3.10 29.24 -6.47
N THR A 408 3.69 29.96 -5.52
CA THR A 408 4.58 31.10 -5.82
C THR A 408 6.00 30.66 -5.52
N SER A 409 6.87 30.74 -6.52
CA SER A 409 8.27 30.39 -6.39
C SER A 409 9.03 31.41 -5.57
N ARG A 410 10.24 31.07 -5.16
CA ARG A 410 11.17 31.94 -4.45
C ARG A 410 11.46 33.23 -5.21
N SER A 411 11.43 33.21 -6.55
CA SER A 411 11.62 34.37 -7.42
C SER A 411 10.36 35.23 -7.60
N GLY A 412 9.22 34.83 -7.00
CA GLY A 412 7.96 35.55 -7.06
C GLY A 412 7.05 35.19 -8.22
N GLU A 413 7.39 34.14 -8.98
CA GLU A 413 6.58 33.64 -10.07
C GLU A 413 5.45 32.74 -9.56
N THR A 414 4.22 33.01 -9.96
CA THR A 414 3.04 32.27 -9.50
C THR A 414 2.48 31.39 -10.59
N THR A 415 2.31 30.11 -10.28
CA THR A 415 1.58 29.13 -11.08
C THR A 415 0.24 28.87 -10.40
N ARG A 416 -0.85 28.88 -11.18
CA ARG A 416 -2.22 28.69 -10.69
C ARG A 416 -2.80 27.41 -11.25
N TYR A 417 -3.58 26.71 -10.40
CA TYR A 417 -4.23 25.44 -10.74
C TYR A 417 -5.73 25.60 -10.59
N SER A 418 -6.48 25.08 -11.56
CA SER A 418 -7.94 25.08 -11.52
C SER A 418 -8.48 23.66 -11.64
N TYR A 419 -9.68 23.47 -11.08
CA TYR A 419 -10.33 22.17 -10.96
C TYR A 419 -11.79 22.30 -11.36
N ASP A 420 -12.23 21.52 -12.34
CA ASP A 420 -13.63 21.54 -12.79
C ASP A 420 -14.50 20.54 -12.02
N ASP A 421 -13.90 19.39 -11.64
CA ASP A 421 -14.61 18.36 -10.89
C ASP A 421 -14.40 18.58 -9.38
N PRO A 422 -15.46 18.90 -8.61
CA PRO A 422 -15.34 19.08 -7.16
C PRO A 422 -14.95 17.80 -6.42
N ALA A 423 -15.09 16.64 -7.03
CA ALA A 423 -14.75 15.34 -6.44
C ALA A 423 -13.41 14.79 -6.94
N SER A 424 -12.56 15.60 -7.55
CA SER A 424 -11.26 15.17 -8.06
C SER A 424 -10.11 16.03 -7.54
N GLU A 425 -8.99 15.40 -7.23
CA GLU A 425 -7.71 16.04 -6.90
C GLU A 425 -6.92 16.46 -8.13
N LEU A 426 -7.37 16.07 -9.33
CA LEU A 426 -6.65 16.30 -10.58
C LEU A 426 -6.98 17.66 -11.19
N PRO A 427 -6.00 18.52 -11.46
CA PRO A 427 -6.24 19.83 -12.04
C PRO A 427 -6.66 19.72 -13.50
N THR A 428 -7.60 20.57 -13.93
CA THR A 428 -8.04 20.69 -15.32
C THR A 428 -7.41 21.88 -16.02
N GLY A 429 -6.80 22.79 -15.27
CA GLY A 429 -6.10 23.94 -15.83
C GLY A 429 -4.85 24.28 -15.03
N ILE A 430 -3.80 24.71 -15.74
CA ILE A 430 -2.58 25.26 -15.16
C ILE A 430 -2.26 26.56 -15.89
N GLN A 431 -2.09 27.63 -15.13
CA GLN A 431 -1.64 28.92 -15.65
C GLN A 431 -0.30 29.27 -15.05
N ASP A 432 0.72 29.48 -15.89
CA ASP A 432 2.04 29.88 -15.43
C ASP A 432 2.13 31.40 -15.17
N ALA A 433 3.29 31.86 -14.70
CA ALA A 433 3.51 33.25 -14.35
C ALA A 433 3.42 34.21 -15.55
N THR A 434 3.56 33.71 -16.78
CA THR A 434 3.44 34.50 -18.00
C THR A 434 1.98 34.66 -18.44
N GLY A 435 1.04 33.97 -17.79
CA GLY A 435 -0.36 33.92 -18.17
C GLY A 435 -0.69 32.83 -19.17
N SER A 436 0.29 32.06 -19.64
CA SER A 436 0.07 30.94 -20.54
C SER A 436 -0.68 29.82 -19.81
N THR A 437 -1.69 29.25 -20.49
CA THR A 437 -2.54 28.23 -19.90
C THR A 437 -2.39 26.88 -20.59
N LYS A 438 -2.51 25.82 -19.78
CA LYS A 438 -2.60 24.43 -20.21
C LYS A 438 -3.88 23.85 -19.68
N GLN A 439 -4.53 22.98 -20.45
CA GLN A 439 -5.77 22.32 -20.06
C GLN A 439 -5.64 20.81 -20.11
N MET A 440 -6.30 20.13 -19.18
CA MET A 440 -6.28 18.68 -19.08
C MET A 440 -7.70 18.15 -18.87
N ALA A 441 -7.99 17.03 -19.53
CA ALA A 441 -9.23 16.29 -19.31
C ALA A 441 -8.88 14.88 -18.81
N TRP A 442 -9.64 14.41 -17.83
CA TRP A 442 -9.37 13.15 -17.13
C TRP A 442 -10.56 12.20 -17.22
N SER A 443 -10.27 10.91 -17.29
CA SER A 443 -11.31 9.88 -17.17
C SER A 443 -11.71 9.70 -15.70
N ARG A 444 -12.80 8.97 -15.47
CA ARG A 444 -13.21 8.57 -14.12
C ARG A 444 -12.17 7.71 -13.39
N TYR A 445 -11.23 7.11 -14.11
CA TYR A 445 -10.14 6.30 -13.57
C TYR A 445 -8.88 7.12 -13.28
N GLY A 446 -8.91 8.44 -13.49
CA GLY A 446 -7.75 9.31 -13.31
C GLY A 446 -6.73 9.25 -14.43
N GLN A 447 -7.12 8.77 -15.60
CA GLN A 447 -6.27 8.71 -16.79
C GLN A 447 -6.38 10.00 -17.59
N LEU A 448 -5.26 10.53 -18.08
CA LEU A 448 -5.25 11.74 -18.92
C LEU A 448 -5.84 11.41 -20.29
N LEU A 449 -6.99 12.01 -20.63
CA LEU A 449 -7.65 11.83 -21.92
C LEU A 449 -7.22 12.86 -22.96
N ALA A 450 -6.93 14.08 -22.54
CA ALA A 450 -6.52 15.17 -23.40
C ALA A 450 -5.63 16.15 -22.66
N PHE A 451 -4.65 16.67 -23.39
CA PHE A 451 -3.77 17.73 -22.92
C PHE A 451 -3.69 18.81 -23.99
N THR A 452 -4.08 20.05 -23.64
CA THR A 452 -3.97 21.21 -24.53
C THR A 452 -2.83 22.09 -24.01
N ASP A 453 -1.82 22.32 -24.84
CA ASP A 453 -0.68 23.16 -24.49
C ASP A 453 -0.98 24.65 -24.58
N CYS A 454 -0.01 25.50 -24.24
CA CYS A 454 -0.18 26.94 -24.23
C CYS A 454 -0.41 27.55 -25.63
N SER A 455 -0.10 26.81 -26.71
CA SER A 455 -0.33 27.19 -28.09
C SER A 455 -1.70 26.77 -28.61
N GLY A 456 -2.48 26.06 -27.81
CA GLY A 456 -3.80 25.55 -28.17
C GLY A 456 -3.78 24.20 -28.89
N TYR A 457 -2.61 23.55 -29.02
CA TYR A 457 -2.52 22.21 -29.59
C TYR A 457 -2.97 21.16 -28.58
N THR A 458 -3.87 20.28 -29.02
CA THR A 458 -4.42 19.23 -28.18
C THR A 458 -3.86 17.86 -28.56
N THR A 459 -3.36 17.16 -27.56
CA THR A 459 -2.97 15.74 -27.66
C THR A 459 -4.02 14.92 -26.94
N ARG A 460 -4.48 13.83 -27.58
CA ARG A 460 -5.50 12.93 -27.02
C ARG A 460 -4.91 11.56 -26.81
N TYR A 461 -5.37 10.88 -25.75
CA TYR A 461 -4.85 9.60 -25.31
C TYR A 461 -5.97 8.58 -25.22
N GLU A 462 -5.70 7.35 -25.64
CA GLU A 462 -6.61 6.22 -25.49
C GLU A 462 -5.95 5.13 -24.66
N TYR A 463 -6.76 4.38 -23.91
CA TYR A 463 -6.32 3.33 -22.99
C TYR A 463 -7.15 2.07 -23.19
N ASP A 464 -6.53 0.91 -22.94
CA ASP A 464 -7.25 -0.35 -22.88
C ASP A 464 -7.91 -0.53 -21.51
N ARG A 465 -8.66 -1.62 -21.31
CA ARG A 465 -9.36 -1.91 -20.06
C ARG A 465 -8.42 -2.11 -18.86
N TYR A 466 -7.14 -2.33 -19.09
CA TYR A 466 -6.13 -2.52 -18.04
C TYR A 466 -5.33 -1.24 -17.75
N GLY A 467 -5.74 -0.12 -18.31
CA GLY A 467 -5.11 1.18 -18.09
C GLY A 467 -3.83 1.40 -18.87
N GLN A 468 -3.55 0.57 -19.88
CA GLN A 468 -2.37 0.70 -20.74
C GLN A 468 -2.68 1.65 -21.89
N GLN A 469 -1.78 2.58 -22.17
CA GLN A 469 -1.96 3.58 -23.24
C GLN A 469 -1.81 2.92 -24.63
N THR A 470 -2.90 2.91 -25.39
CA THR A 470 -2.97 2.27 -26.71
C THR A 470 -2.78 3.23 -27.87
N ALA A 471 -3.07 4.50 -27.70
CA ALA A 471 -2.93 5.49 -28.76
C ALA A 471 -2.63 6.88 -28.20
N VAL A 472 -1.85 7.64 -28.98
CA VAL A 472 -1.60 9.06 -28.77
C VAL A 472 -1.91 9.77 -30.08
N HIS A 473 -2.86 10.69 -30.05
CA HIS A 473 -3.29 11.46 -31.20
C HIS A 473 -2.88 12.94 -31.02
N ARG A 474 -1.98 13.39 -31.88
CA ARG A 474 -1.53 14.77 -31.93
C ARG A 474 -2.26 15.54 -33.02
N GLU A 475 -2.06 16.86 -33.04
CA GLU A 475 -2.59 17.69 -34.11
C GLU A 475 -2.12 17.24 -35.51
N GLU A 476 -2.87 17.62 -36.53
CA GLU A 476 -2.59 17.29 -37.93
C GLU A 476 -2.65 15.79 -38.28
N GLY A 477 -3.37 15.02 -37.46
CA GLY A 477 -3.54 13.57 -37.69
C GLY A 477 -2.32 12.74 -37.38
N ILE A 478 -1.36 13.26 -36.64
CA ILE A 478 -0.17 12.53 -36.21
C ILE A 478 -0.56 11.61 -35.04
N SER A 479 -0.65 10.32 -35.33
CA SER A 479 -1.06 9.33 -34.33
C SER A 479 -0.02 8.22 -34.18
N THR A 480 0.20 7.79 -32.96
CA THR A 480 1.02 6.65 -32.61
C THR A 480 0.18 5.60 -31.87
N TYR A 481 0.48 4.33 -32.10
CA TYR A 481 -0.29 3.22 -31.52
C TYR A 481 0.63 2.25 -30.81
N SER A 482 0.14 1.71 -29.70
CA SER A 482 0.88 0.73 -28.90
C SER A 482 -0.03 -0.46 -28.58
N SER A 483 0.55 -1.67 -28.59
CA SER A 483 -0.16 -2.87 -28.15
C SER A 483 0.66 -3.64 -27.13
N TYR A 484 -0.03 -4.42 -26.30
CA TYR A 484 0.55 -5.08 -25.13
C TYR A 484 0.18 -6.55 -25.09
N ASN A 485 1.05 -7.36 -24.53
CA ASN A 485 0.76 -8.75 -24.25
C ASN A 485 -0.02 -8.88 -22.91
N PRO A 486 -0.54 -10.08 -22.59
CA PRO A 486 -1.25 -10.28 -21.31
C PRO A 486 -0.40 -10.04 -20.06
N ARG A 487 0.93 -9.99 -20.16
CA ARG A 487 1.83 -9.61 -19.06
C ARG A 487 1.92 -8.09 -18.85
N GLY A 488 1.30 -7.29 -19.73
CA GLY A 488 1.38 -5.83 -19.70
C GLY A 488 2.63 -5.25 -20.34
N GLN A 489 3.38 -6.04 -21.11
CA GLN A 489 4.59 -5.59 -21.78
C GLN A 489 4.24 -5.07 -23.17
N LEU A 490 4.90 -3.98 -23.58
CA LEU A 490 4.75 -3.41 -24.93
C LEU A 490 5.29 -4.38 -25.99
N VAL A 491 4.45 -4.85 -26.89
CA VAL A 491 4.87 -5.79 -27.97
C VAL A 491 4.93 -5.15 -29.32
N SER A 492 4.25 -4.03 -29.53
CA SER A 492 4.22 -3.34 -30.82
C SER A 492 4.04 -1.84 -30.60
N GLN A 493 4.76 -1.05 -31.38
CA GLN A 493 4.57 0.38 -31.47
C GLN A 493 4.62 0.81 -32.92
N ARG A 494 3.59 1.53 -33.36
CA ARG A 494 3.49 2.05 -34.75
C ARG A 494 3.55 3.57 -34.71
N ASP A 495 4.44 4.15 -35.49
CA ASP A 495 4.61 5.60 -35.61
C ASP A 495 3.60 6.24 -36.59
N ALA A 496 3.66 7.56 -36.74
CA ALA A 496 2.77 8.32 -37.59
C ALA A 496 2.90 7.99 -39.08
N GLN A 497 4.04 7.45 -39.53
CA GLN A 497 4.27 7.03 -40.88
C GLN A 497 3.91 5.55 -41.11
N GLY A 498 3.37 4.87 -40.12
CA GLY A 498 2.99 3.47 -40.18
C GLY A 498 4.14 2.49 -39.97
N ARG A 499 5.33 2.97 -39.59
CA ARG A 499 6.47 2.10 -39.29
C ARG A 499 6.25 1.43 -37.96
N GLU A 500 6.43 0.12 -37.91
CA GLU A 500 6.18 -0.68 -36.71
C GLU A 500 7.48 -1.20 -36.10
N THR A 501 7.62 -1.05 -34.82
CA THR A 501 8.66 -1.68 -34.00
C THR A 501 8.02 -2.77 -33.15
N ARG A 502 8.57 -3.97 -33.16
CA ARG A 502 8.08 -5.11 -32.39
C ARG A 502 9.08 -5.47 -31.31
N TYR A 503 8.56 -5.93 -30.19
CA TYR A 503 9.34 -6.31 -29.02
C TYR A 503 8.98 -7.71 -28.59
N GLU A 504 9.98 -8.51 -28.30
CA GLU A 504 9.84 -9.84 -27.71
C GLU A 504 10.58 -9.87 -26.38
N TYR A 505 10.05 -10.63 -25.43
CA TYR A 505 10.56 -10.66 -24.08
C TYR A 505 10.91 -12.07 -23.66
N SER A 506 12.01 -12.23 -22.93
CA SER A 506 12.30 -13.44 -22.18
C SER A 506 11.35 -13.58 -20.98
N ALA A 507 11.41 -14.73 -20.30
CA ALA A 507 10.63 -14.92 -19.08
C ALA A 507 10.98 -13.89 -17.98
N ALA A 508 12.18 -13.34 -18.01
CA ALA A 508 12.65 -12.33 -17.04
C ALA A 508 12.25 -10.90 -17.43
N GLY A 509 11.73 -10.68 -18.62
CA GLY A 509 11.32 -9.35 -19.09
C GLY A 509 12.27 -8.68 -20.06
#